data_202ba86e3f8ef55817eb8d91a410426e
#
_entry.id   202ba86e3f8ef55817eb8d91a410426e
#
_cell.length_a   1.000
_cell.length_b   1.000
_cell.length_c   1.000
_cell.angle_alpha   90.00
_cell.angle_beta   90.00
_cell.angle_gamma   90.00
#
_symmetry.space_group_name_H-M   'P 1'
#
loop_
_entity.id
_entity.type
_entity.pdbx_description
1 polymer ?
#
loop_
_entity_poly.entity_id
_entity_poly.type
_entity_poly.pdbx_seq_one_letter_code
_entity_poly.pdbx_strand_id
1 'polypeptide(L)'
;MTEYNGRLQLRVNKLREAEEADQVDMSLLVPCAPYPPQQMLGEITATIDQMKNATLQKVLRELIAMAGDKLVYFPAAQRLHHAERSGLLHHTTTMLKGARQMLQVYPWLDADLLCAGVIAHDLSKIREMQSDDAGNVNDYTVEGLLLGHLVRGVTQVREAARRAGIPDEDEYVLLLEHMVISHHGEAEFGSPRPPMFPEAEMLHWLDVLDARMNEMNGIVRRTPAGAFSEKIWSLDRRVYHPHYLSEMPANADAPAADEETAQRAPRRPDADKAYQGLL
;
A
#
# COMPACT_ATOMS: atom_id res chain seq x y z
N MET A 1 -6.66 6.84 -38.34
CA MET A 1 -6.86 5.39 -38.13
C MET A 1 -6.63 4.70 -39.46
N THR A 2 -5.93 3.58 -39.49
CA THR A 2 -5.71 2.74 -40.66
C THR A 2 -6.31 1.37 -40.38
N GLU A 3 -6.75 0.65 -41.42
CA GLU A 3 -7.26 -0.72 -41.28
C GLU A 3 -6.21 -1.69 -41.82
N TYR A 4 -5.92 -2.76 -41.05
CA TYR A 4 -5.04 -3.83 -41.46
C TYR A 4 -5.65 -5.18 -41.04
N ASN A 5 -5.85 -6.06 -42.03
CA ASN A 5 -6.50 -7.37 -41.83
C ASN A 5 -7.88 -7.28 -41.12
N GLY A 6 -8.71 -6.29 -41.49
CA GLY A 6 -10.04 -6.09 -40.87
C GLY A 6 -10.02 -5.51 -39.44
N ARG A 7 -8.86 -5.06 -38.95
CA ARG A 7 -8.72 -4.46 -37.64
C ARG A 7 -8.29 -3.00 -37.76
N LEU A 8 -8.98 -2.14 -37.00
CA LEU A 8 -8.59 -0.74 -36.88
C LEU A 8 -7.28 -0.62 -36.12
N GLN A 9 -6.34 0.12 -36.66
CA GLN A 9 -5.04 0.39 -36.07
C GLN A 9 -4.80 1.89 -35.94
N LEU A 10 -4.10 2.28 -34.85
CA LEU A 10 -3.57 3.62 -34.70
C LEU A 10 -2.16 3.68 -35.32
N ARG A 11 -1.96 4.59 -36.27
CA ARG A 11 -0.62 4.89 -36.76
C ARG A 11 -0.03 6.01 -35.91
N VAL A 12 1.00 5.69 -35.12
CA VAL A 12 1.74 6.69 -34.36
C VAL A 12 2.72 7.38 -35.27
N ASN A 13 2.55 8.69 -35.50
CA ASN A 13 3.43 9.48 -36.36
C ASN A 13 4.54 10.21 -35.59
N LYS A 14 4.33 10.49 -34.27
CA LYS A 14 5.28 11.20 -33.41
C LYS A 14 5.05 10.78 -31.98
N LEU A 15 6.13 10.57 -31.23
CA LEU A 15 6.14 10.34 -29.79
C LEU A 15 7.01 11.41 -29.14
N ARG A 16 6.63 11.86 -27.95
CA ARG A 16 7.45 12.62 -27.02
C ARG A 16 7.15 12.15 -25.61
N GLU A 17 8.04 12.42 -24.69
CA GLU A 17 7.76 12.26 -23.27
C GLU A 17 6.63 13.20 -22.85
N ALA A 18 5.81 12.74 -21.88
CA ALA A 18 4.78 13.57 -21.31
C ALA A 18 5.43 14.62 -20.38
N GLU A 19 4.93 15.84 -20.45
CA GLU A 19 5.32 16.95 -19.60
C GLU A 19 4.23 17.19 -18.52
N GLU A 20 4.56 17.89 -17.45
CA GLU A 20 3.60 18.22 -16.38
C GLU A 20 2.35 18.95 -16.93
N ALA A 21 2.53 19.78 -17.96
CA ALA A 21 1.43 20.48 -18.65
C ALA A 21 0.42 19.55 -19.35
N ASP A 22 0.77 18.31 -19.62
CA ASP A 22 -0.14 17.34 -20.25
C ASP A 22 -1.19 16.80 -19.28
N GLN A 23 -1.00 16.99 -17.97
CA GLN A 23 -1.91 16.55 -16.91
C GLN A 23 -2.40 15.10 -17.10
N VAL A 24 -1.46 14.19 -17.36
CA VAL A 24 -1.77 12.78 -17.64
C VAL A 24 -2.43 12.14 -16.44
N ASP A 25 -3.65 11.63 -16.63
CA ASP A 25 -4.31 10.81 -15.61
C ASP A 25 -3.68 9.41 -15.59
N MET A 26 -2.81 9.18 -14.63
CA MET A 26 -2.10 7.92 -14.47
C MET A 26 -3.04 6.74 -14.20
N SER A 27 -4.24 6.97 -13.65
CA SER A 27 -5.21 5.89 -13.39
C SER A 27 -5.78 5.26 -14.67
N LEU A 28 -5.62 5.92 -15.81
CA LEU A 28 -5.98 5.39 -17.12
C LEU A 28 -4.89 4.52 -17.75
N LEU A 29 -3.67 4.57 -17.22
CA LEU A 29 -2.48 3.93 -17.80
C LEU A 29 -1.98 2.76 -16.96
N VAL A 30 -2.04 2.87 -15.64
CA VAL A 30 -1.54 1.86 -14.70
C VAL A 30 -2.54 1.64 -13.56
N PRO A 31 -2.53 0.46 -12.92
CA PRO A 31 -3.29 0.27 -11.68
C PRO A 31 -2.88 1.30 -10.62
N CYS A 32 -3.85 1.97 -10.02
CA CYS A 32 -3.63 2.98 -8.99
C CYS A 32 -4.47 2.66 -7.75
N ALA A 33 -3.97 3.08 -6.59
CA ALA A 33 -4.76 3.09 -5.36
C ALA A 33 -6.10 3.84 -5.56
N PRO A 34 -7.19 3.42 -4.90
CA PRO A 34 -8.52 3.98 -5.12
C PRO A 34 -8.69 5.39 -4.53
N TYR A 35 -7.74 5.86 -3.73
CA TYR A 35 -7.76 7.17 -3.08
C TYR A 35 -6.64 8.07 -3.62
N PRO A 36 -6.84 9.41 -3.64
CA PRO A 36 -5.78 10.36 -3.98
C PRO A 36 -4.58 10.21 -3.05
N PRO A 37 -3.34 10.18 -3.57
CA PRO A 37 -2.13 10.02 -2.73
C PRO A 37 -2.00 11.07 -1.64
N GLN A 38 -2.35 12.33 -1.94
CA GLN A 38 -2.30 13.44 -1.00
C GLN A 38 -3.29 13.27 0.16
N GLN A 39 -4.47 12.69 -0.10
CA GLN A 39 -5.45 12.37 0.94
C GLN A 39 -4.89 11.29 1.89
N MET A 40 -4.32 10.21 1.33
CA MET A 40 -3.73 9.13 2.12
C MET A 40 -2.54 9.60 2.94
N LEU A 41 -1.64 10.39 2.35
CA LEU A 41 -0.52 10.99 3.07
C LEU A 41 -0.99 11.95 4.17
N GLY A 42 -2.04 12.74 3.89
CA GLY A 42 -2.69 13.61 4.87
C GLY A 42 -3.27 12.84 6.06
N GLU A 43 -3.88 11.66 5.82
CA GLU A 43 -4.38 10.78 6.89
C GLU A 43 -3.26 10.24 7.78
N ILE A 44 -2.14 9.82 7.17
CA ILE A 44 -0.94 9.37 7.90
C ILE A 44 -0.37 10.52 8.74
N THR A 45 -0.19 11.69 8.13
CA THR A 45 0.36 12.88 8.82
C THR A 45 -0.54 13.32 9.98
N ALA A 46 -1.86 13.36 9.77
CA ALA A 46 -2.81 13.68 10.84
C ALA A 46 -2.77 12.66 11.98
N THR A 47 -2.54 11.37 11.68
CA THR A 47 -2.35 10.34 12.70
C THR A 47 -1.10 10.62 13.52
N ILE A 48 0.02 10.96 12.88
CA ILE A 48 1.26 11.33 13.57
C ILE A 48 1.04 12.57 14.44
N ASP A 49 0.37 13.60 13.93
CA ASP A 49 0.14 14.85 14.65
C ASP A 49 -0.75 14.69 15.90
N GLN A 50 -1.64 13.69 15.91
CA GLN A 50 -2.52 13.38 17.03
C GLN A 50 -1.86 12.51 18.10
N MET A 51 -0.67 11.95 17.85
CA MET A 51 0.05 11.14 18.85
C MET A 51 0.40 11.95 20.09
N LYS A 52 0.25 11.33 21.26
CA LYS A 52 0.63 11.90 22.56
C LYS A 52 2.10 11.63 22.88
N ASN A 53 2.64 10.53 22.33
CA ASN A 53 4.03 10.14 22.54
C ASN A 53 4.95 11.00 21.64
N ALA A 54 5.68 11.90 22.23
CA ALA A 54 6.55 12.85 21.51
C ALA A 54 7.75 12.16 20.81
N THR A 55 8.26 11.05 21.35
CA THR A 55 9.33 10.27 20.72
C THR A 55 8.84 9.69 19.40
N LEU A 56 7.73 8.93 19.42
CA LEU A 56 7.15 8.32 18.23
C LEU A 56 6.78 9.36 17.18
N GLN A 57 6.15 10.46 17.60
CA GLN A 57 5.77 11.55 16.71
C GLN A 57 6.98 12.13 15.95
N LYS A 58 8.09 12.38 16.66
CA LYS A 58 9.31 12.95 16.06
C LYS A 58 9.97 11.94 15.11
N VAL A 59 10.11 10.69 15.55
CA VAL A 59 10.72 9.62 14.74
C VAL A 59 9.95 9.41 13.44
N LEU A 60 8.62 9.34 13.51
CA LEU A 60 7.79 9.15 12.31
C LEU A 60 7.86 10.33 11.35
N ARG A 61 7.90 11.56 11.84
CA ARG A 61 8.10 12.74 10.96
C ARG A 61 9.42 12.66 10.20
N GLU A 62 10.51 12.24 10.86
CA GLU A 62 11.79 12.03 10.19
C GLU A 62 11.72 10.88 9.18
N LEU A 63 11.05 9.77 9.51
CA LEU A 63 10.87 8.64 8.57
C LEU A 63 10.10 9.06 7.31
N ILE A 64 9.01 9.82 7.45
CA ILE A 64 8.25 10.35 6.30
C ILE A 64 9.11 11.32 5.48
N ALA A 65 9.87 12.19 6.14
CA ALA A 65 10.79 13.10 5.44
C ALA A 65 11.90 12.34 4.69
N MET A 66 12.41 11.24 5.25
CA MET A 66 13.40 10.38 4.58
C MET A 66 12.82 9.60 3.40
N ALA A 67 11.54 9.26 3.43
CA ALA A 67 10.83 8.63 2.31
C ALA A 67 10.69 9.59 1.11
N GLY A 68 10.52 10.88 1.39
CA GLY A 68 10.44 11.93 0.38
C GLY A 68 9.28 11.78 -0.61
N ASP A 69 9.43 12.40 -1.77
CA ASP A 69 8.37 12.44 -2.80
C ASP A 69 8.02 11.07 -3.38
N LYS A 70 8.91 10.10 -3.27
CA LYS A 70 8.65 8.74 -3.75
C LYS A 70 7.44 8.10 -3.05
N LEU A 71 7.17 8.44 -1.81
CA LEU A 71 6.08 7.86 -1.02
C LEU A 71 4.71 8.01 -1.71
N VAL A 72 4.49 9.10 -2.46
CA VAL A 72 3.19 9.36 -3.10
C VAL A 72 2.85 8.44 -4.26
N TYR A 73 3.82 7.78 -4.85
CA TYR A 73 3.59 6.87 -5.99
C TYR A 73 4.09 5.44 -5.75
N PHE A 74 4.79 5.18 -4.63
CA PHE A 74 5.47 3.91 -4.40
C PHE A 74 4.48 2.76 -4.17
N PRO A 75 4.66 1.59 -4.82
CA PRO A 75 3.85 0.39 -4.60
C PRO A 75 4.26 -0.31 -3.30
N ALA A 76 3.36 -1.10 -2.70
CA ALA A 76 3.67 -1.90 -1.52
C ALA A 76 4.41 -3.21 -1.86
N ALA A 77 4.28 -3.71 -3.08
CA ALA A 77 4.92 -4.95 -3.53
C ALA A 77 5.14 -4.93 -5.04
N GLN A 78 5.98 -5.84 -5.53
CA GLN A 78 6.23 -6.00 -6.96
C GLN A 78 5.04 -6.65 -7.70
N ARG A 79 4.35 -7.64 -7.11
CA ARG A 79 3.36 -8.47 -7.81
C ARG A 79 2.15 -8.90 -6.98
N LEU A 80 2.21 -8.76 -5.66
CA LEU A 80 1.16 -9.26 -4.77
C LEU A 80 0.17 -8.15 -4.36
N HIS A 81 -0.20 -8.10 -3.09
CA HIS A 81 -1.11 -7.09 -2.55
C HIS A 81 -0.58 -5.67 -2.78
N HIS A 82 -1.47 -4.74 -3.13
CA HIS A 82 -1.14 -3.34 -3.35
C HIS A 82 0.04 -3.09 -4.33
N ALA A 83 0.23 -4.00 -5.32
CA ALA A 83 1.18 -3.83 -6.42
C ALA A 83 0.63 -2.83 -7.45
N GLU A 84 0.38 -1.61 -7.01
CA GLU A 84 -0.25 -0.53 -7.75
C GLU A 84 0.42 0.80 -7.39
N ARG A 85 0.25 1.81 -8.23
CA ARG A 85 0.74 3.16 -7.94
C ARG A 85 0.12 3.69 -6.65
N SER A 86 0.95 4.21 -5.73
CA SER A 86 0.55 4.62 -4.36
C SER A 86 0.08 3.48 -3.45
N GLY A 87 0.42 2.24 -3.80
CA GLY A 87 0.02 1.05 -3.06
C GLY A 87 0.54 1.02 -1.63
N LEU A 88 1.75 1.56 -1.37
CA LEU A 88 2.32 1.65 -0.03
C LEU A 88 1.49 2.57 0.89
N LEU A 89 1.03 3.71 0.38
CA LEU A 89 0.11 4.59 1.11
C LEU A 89 -1.25 3.92 1.34
N HIS A 90 -1.77 3.22 0.32
CA HIS A 90 -3.04 2.52 0.40
C HIS A 90 -3.01 1.42 1.48
N HIS A 91 -1.99 0.56 1.44
CA HIS A 91 -1.74 -0.45 2.46
C HIS A 91 -1.69 0.16 3.87
N THR A 92 -0.82 1.14 4.07
CA THR A 92 -0.65 1.81 5.37
C THR A 92 -1.95 2.42 5.89
N THR A 93 -2.72 3.12 5.05
CA THR A 93 -3.98 3.76 5.47
C THR A 93 -5.08 2.74 5.76
N THR A 94 -5.15 1.63 5.01
CA THR A 94 -6.09 0.54 5.28
C THR A 94 -5.76 -0.13 6.61
N MET A 95 -4.48 -0.42 6.87
CA MET A 95 -4.04 -0.96 8.17
C MET A 95 -4.31 0.01 9.32
N LEU A 96 -4.11 1.33 9.16
CA LEU A 96 -4.47 2.33 10.18
C LEU A 96 -5.96 2.32 10.51
N LYS A 97 -6.84 2.15 9.51
CA LYS A 97 -8.28 1.99 9.75
C LYS A 97 -8.56 0.73 10.57
N GLY A 98 -7.94 -0.40 10.22
CA GLY A 98 -8.02 -1.64 10.98
C GLY A 98 -7.52 -1.49 12.42
N ALA A 99 -6.35 -0.88 12.61
CA ALA A 99 -5.76 -0.63 13.91
C ALA A 99 -6.68 0.17 14.83
N ARG A 100 -7.30 1.24 14.32
CA ARG A 100 -8.26 2.06 15.07
C ARG A 100 -9.47 1.24 15.55
N GLN A 101 -9.95 0.28 14.75
CA GLN A 101 -11.05 -0.61 15.18
C GLN A 101 -10.58 -1.61 16.25
N MET A 102 -9.38 -2.18 16.07
CA MET A 102 -8.81 -3.10 17.06
C MET A 102 -8.53 -2.41 18.41
N LEU A 103 -8.12 -1.16 18.41
CA LEU A 103 -7.96 -0.35 19.63
C LEU A 103 -9.27 -0.12 20.40
N GLN A 104 -10.43 -0.18 19.74
CA GLN A 104 -11.73 -0.17 20.44
C GLN A 104 -12.04 -1.51 21.11
N VAL A 105 -11.57 -2.61 20.53
CA VAL A 105 -11.73 -3.97 21.07
C VAL A 105 -10.73 -4.24 22.19
N TYR A 106 -9.50 -3.75 22.03
CA TYR A 106 -8.38 -3.94 22.97
C TYR A 106 -7.86 -2.58 23.48
N PRO A 107 -8.62 -1.87 24.34
CA PRO A 107 -8.29 -0.50 24.75
C PRO A 107 -7.08 -0.37 25.69
N TRP A 108 -6.49 -1.48 26.07
CA TRP A 108 -5.27 -1.57 26.88
C TRP A 108 -3.97 -1.55 26.02
N LEU A 109 -4.07 -1.63 24.69
CA LEU A 109 -2.93 -1.45 23.81
C LEU A 109 -2.51 0.02 23.77
N ASP A 110 -1.21 0.26 23.59
CA ASP A 110 -0.71 1.61 23.29
C ASP A 110 -1.07 2.00 21.86
N ALA A 111 -2.02 2.95 21.74
CA ALA A 111 -2.54 3.39 20.47
C ALA A 111 -1.47 4.08 19.60
N ASP A 112 -0.60 4.87 20.23
CA ASP A 112 0.46 5.58 19.51
C ASP A 112 1.50 4.59 18.99
N LEU A 113 1.90 3.60 19.81
CA LEU A 113 2.87 2.59 19.42
C LEU A 113 2.33 1.69 18.29
N LEU A 114 1.08 1.23 18.37
CA LEU A 114 0.48 0.43 17.32
C LEU A 114 0.40 1.19 16.01
N CYS A 115 -0.12 2.43 16.02
CA CYS A 115 -0.18 3.26 14.81
C CYS A 115 1.23 3.60 14.28
N ALA A 116 2.21 3.80 15.15
CA ALA A 116 3.59 4.03 14.75
C ALA A 116 4.19 2.81 14.04
N GLY A 117 3.96 1.61 14.56
CA GLY A 117 4.35 0.35 13.92
C GLY A 117 3.73 0.22 12.53
N VAL A 118 2.42 0.46 12.41
CA VAL A 118 1.72 0.43 11.12
C VAL A 118 2.33 1.42 10.12
N ILE A 119 2.68 2.62 10.54
CA ILE A 119 3.27 3.63 9.63
C ILE A 119 4.70 3.24 9.23
N ALA A 120 5.49 2.71 10.15
CA ALA A 120 6.93 2.52 9.95
C ALA A 120 7.31 1.21 9.26
N HIS A 121 6.51 0.11 9.43
CA HIS A 121 6.94 -1.25 9.13
C HIS A 121 7.48 -1.44 7.72
N ASP A 122 6.86 -0.84 6.74
CA ASP A 122 7.13 -1.03 5.31
C ASP A 122 7.76 0.18 4.60
N LEU A 123 8.00 1.31 5.27
CA LEU A 123 8.56 2.52 4.64
C LEU A 123 9.90 2.27 3.96
N SER A 124 10.69 1.32 4.45
CA SER A 124 11.99 0.98 3.86
C SER A 124 11.90 0.23 2.53
N LYS A 125 10.73 -0.23 2.09
CA LYS A 125 10.50 -0.77 0.74
C LYS A 125 10.87 0.24 -0.36
N ILE A 126 10.78 1.53 -0.07
CA ILE A 126 11.25 2.62 -0.97
C ILE A 126 12.77 2.49 -1.29
N ARG A 127 13.54 1.88 -0.39
CA ARG A 127 14.97 1.60 -0.58
C ARG A 127 15.24 0.19 -1.09
N GLU A 128 14.30 -0.73 -0.87
CA GLU A 128 14.41 -2.13 -1.25
C GLU A 128 14.15 -2.33 -2.75
N MET A 129 13.15 -1.65 -3.30
CA MET A 129 12.69 -1.84 -4.68
C MET A 129 13.05 -0.63 -5.56
N GLN A 130 13.23 -0.90 -6.87
CA GLN A 130 13.35 0.12 -7.91
C GLN A 130 11.99 0.31 -8.58
N SER A 131 11.34 1.42 -8.28
CA SER A 131 10.06 1.79 -8.89
C SER A 131 10.23 3.03 -9.76
N ASP A 132 9.56 3.03 -10.93
CA ASP A 132 9.35 4.23 -11.72
C ASP A 132 8.21 5.10 -11.15
N ASP A 133 8.01 6.29 -11.71
CA ASP A 133 6.96 7.23 -11.28
C ASP A 133 5.54 6.73 -11.58
N ALA A 134 5.41 5.72 -12.43
CA ALA A 134 4.16 5.02 -12.70
C ALA A 134 3.81 3.97 -11.62
N GLY A 135 4.74 3.71 -10.68
CA GLY A 135 4.55 2.70 -9.63
C GLY A 135 4.89 1.28 -10.07
N ASN A 136 5.55 1.09 -11.22
CA ASN A 136 6.00 -0.23 -11.63
C ASN A 136 7.33 -0.56 -10.96
N VAL A 137 7.42 -1.72 -10.33
CA VAL A 137 8.67 -2.25 -9.78
C VAL A 137 9.36 -3.08 -10.84
N ASN A 138 10.49 -2.57 -11.34
CA ASN A 138 11.27 -3.24 -12.37
C ASN A 138 12.27 -4.25 -11.78
N ASP A 139 12.85 -3.94 -10.62
CA ASP A 139 13.86 -4.78 -9.97
C ASP A 139 14.01 -4.40 -8.48
N TYR A 140 14.84 -5.14 -7.76
CA TYR A 140 15.29 -4.81 -6.43
C TYR A 140 16.60 -4.03 -6.48
N THR A 141 16.82 -3.14 -5.52
CA THR A 141 18.12 -2.47 -5.36
C THR A 141 19.17 -3.45 -4.84
N VAL A 142 20.45 -3.13 -5.01
CA VAL A 142 21.54 -3.95 -4.39
C VAL A 142 21.35 -4.00 -2.87
N GLU A 143 20.97 -2.90 -2.24
CA GLU A 143 20.68 -2.84 -0.80
C GLU A 143 19.48 -3.74 -0.44
N GLY A 144 18.44 -3.73 -1.26
CA GLY A 144 17.25 -4.56 -1.09
C GLY A 144 17.58 -6.05 -1.16
N LEU A 145 18.38 -6.47 -2.16
CA LEU A 145 18.80 -7.87 -2.31
C LEU A 145 19.70 -8.36 -1.17
N LEU A 146 20.53 -7.48 -0.59
CA LEU A 146 21.47 -7.86 0.46
C LEU A 146 20.88 -7.81 1.87
N LEU A 147 19.99 -6.85 2.15
CA LEU A 147 19.51 -6.58 3.50
C LEU A 147 17.98 -6.77 3.66
N GLY A 148 17.21 -6.53 2.58
CA GLY A 148 15.75 -6.47 2.65
C GLY A 148 15.22 -5.30 3.47
N HIS A 149 13.90 -5.06 3.36
CA HIS A 149 13.26 -3.93 4.06
C HIS A 149 13.22 -4.09 5.59
N LEU A 150 13.19 -5.31 6.13
CA LEU A 150 13.16 -5.54 7.58
C LEU A 150 14.41 -4.97 8.26
N VAL A 151 15.61 -5.41 7.82
CA VAL A 151 16.88 -4.97 8.38
C VAL A 151 17.10 -3.49 8.10
N ARG A 152 16.80 -3.05 6.87
CA ARG A 152 16.91 -1.65 6.48
C ARG A 152 15.96 -0.76 7.28
N GLY A 153 14.74 -1.22 7.55
CA GLY A 153 13.74 -0.53 8.34
C GLY A 153 14.22 -0.25 9.76
N VAL A 154 14.79 -1.24 10.43
CA VAL A 154 15.41 -1.04 11.76
C VAL A 154 16.47 0.05 11.73
N THR A 155 17.38 0.00 10.74
CA THR A 155 18.42 1.03 10.63
C THR A 155 17.86 2.41 10.34
N GLN A 156 16.77 2.51 9.55
CA GLN A 156 16.10 3.79 9.28
C GLN A 156 15.39 4.34 10.52
N VAL A 157 14.73 3.50 11.33
CA VAL A 157 14.13 3.94 12.60
C VAL A 157 15.20 4.53 13.53
N ARG A 158 16.34 3.84 13.67
CA ARG A 158 17.47 4.34 14.47
C ARG A 158 18.05 5.64 13.92
N GLU A 159 18.21 5.76 12.62
CA GLU A 159 18.67 6.97 11.96
C GLU A 159 17.69 8.13 12.19
N ALA A 160 16.40 7.90 12.02
CA ALA A 160 15.35 8.89 12.26
C ALA A 160 15.33 9.36 13.72
N ALA A 161 15.47 8.45 14.68
CA ALA A 161 15.57 8.78 16.10
C ALA A 161 16.75 9.70 16.39
N ARG A 162 17.92 9.39 15.85
CA ARG A 162 19.12 10.24 16.01
C ARG A 162 18.96 11.63 15.38
N ARG A 163 18.36 11.71 14.19
CA ARG A 163 18.04 13.00 13.55
C ARG A 163 17.06 13.82 14.38
N ALA A 164 16.11 13.17 15.01
CA ALA A 164 15.14 13.79 15.92
C ALA A 164 15.72 14.17 17.29
N GLY A 165 17.00 13.84 17.56
CA GLY A 165 17.64 14.09 18.85
C GLY A 165 17.13 13.18 19.98
N ILE A 166 16.62 11.99 19.67
CA ILE A 166 16.15 11.03 20.65
C ILE A 166 17.34 10.15 21.11
N PRO A 167 17.49 9.89 22.41
CA PRO A 167 18.54 9.03 22.94
C PRO A 167 18.50 7.61 22.36
N ASP A 168 19.67 6.99 22.23
CA ASP A 168 19.78 5.60 21.70
C ASP A 168 19.12 4.58 22.61
N GLU A 169 18.94 4.88 23.92
CA GLU A 169 18.35 4.01 24.94
C GLU A 169 16.83 4.21 25.09
N ASP A 170 16.20 5.05 24.25
CA ASP A 170 14.75 5.28 24.34
C ASP A 170 13.97 3.99 24.05
N GLU A 171 13.11 3.60 24.98
CA GLU A 171 12.35 2.34 24.93
C GLU A 171 11.41 2.31 23.72
N TYR A 172 10.74 3.41 23.38
CA TYR A 172 9.81 3.45 22.23
C TYR A 172 10.53 3.29 20.89
N VAL A 173 11.77 3.77 20.79
CA VAL A 173 12.60 3.52 19.60
C VAL A 173 12.92 2.03 19.48
N LEU A 174 13.33 1.38 20.58
CA LEU A 174 13.60 -0.05 20.62
C LEU A 174 12.35 -0.90 20.29
N LEU A 175 11.19 -0.53 20.83
CA LEU A 175 9.92 -1.22 20.56
C LEU A 175 9.53 -1.05 19.07
N LEU A 176 9.67 0.14 18.52
CA LEU A 176 9.39 0.38 17.10
C LEU A 176 10.33 -0.40 16.18
N GLU A 177 11.63 -0.47 16.50
CA GLU A 177 12.59 -1.32 15.80
C GLU A 177 12.18 -2.80 15.84
N HIS A 178 11.74 -3.29 17.01
CA HIS A 178 11.24 -4.65 17.15
C HIS A 178 9.99 -4.88 16.29
N MET A 179 9.03 -3.96 16.28
CA MET A 179 7.85 -4.07 15.42
C MET A 179 8.24 -4.20 13.95
N VAL A 180 9.17 -3.37 13.48
CA VAL A 180 9.67 -3.42 12.10
C VAL A 180 10.35 -4.75 11.78
N ILE A 181 11.21 -5.29 12.66
CA ILE A 181 11.95 -6.53 12.35
C ILE A 181 11.09 -7.79 12.50
N SER A 182 9.98 -7.74 13.24
CA SER A 182 9.16 -8.90 13.59
C SER A 182 7.82 -8.98 12.86
N HIS A 183 7.44 -7.96 12.05
CA HIS A 183 6.07 -7.89 11.52
C HIS A 183 5.71 -9.03 10.55
N HIS A 184 6.65 -9.69 9.91
CA HIS A 184 6.38 -10.92 9.14
C HIS A 184 6.06 -12.15 10.01
N GLY A 185 6.23 -12.05 11.33
CA GLY A 185 5.88 -13.07 12.32
C GLY A 185 6.91 -14.17 12.47
N GLU A 186 7.20 -14.92 11.43
CA GLU A 186 8.03 -16.13 11.49
C GLU A 186 9.34 -15.99 10.68
N ALA A 187 10.36 -16.77 11.08
CA ALA A 187 11.67 -16.76 10.42
C ALA A 187 11.59 -17.21 8.94
N GLU A 188 10.65 -18.08 8.61
CA GLU A 188 10.42 -18.55 7.24
C GLU A 188 10.00 -17.41 6.30
N PHE A 189 9.39 -16.36 6.85
CA PHE A 189 8.98 -15.15 6.13
C PHE A 189 9.97 -13.99 6.28
N GLY A 190 11.14 -14.24 6.91
CA GLY A 190 12.24 -13.30 7.01
C GLY A 190 12.39 -12.57 8.34
N SER A 191 11.43 -12.66 9.27
CA SER A 191 11.55 -12.07 10.60
C SER A 191 12.50 -12.91 11.47
N PRO A 192 13.65 -12.39 11.93
CA PRO A 192 14.58 -13.15 12.75
C PRO A 192 14.09 -13.40 14.17
N ARG A 193 13.03 -12.72 14.60
CA ARG A 193 12.33 -12.86 15.86
C ARG A 193 10.82 -12.73 15.63
N PRO A 194 9.99 -13.53 16.32
CA PRO A 194 8.55 -13.33 16.31
C PRO A 194 8.18 -12.06 17.08
N PRO A 195 6.98 -11.52 16.90
CA PRO A 195 6.44 -10.46 17.76
C PRO A 195 6.48 -10.86 19.24
N MET A 196 7.02 -10.00 20.11
CA MET A 196 7.24 -10.33 21.51
C MET A 196 6.43 -9.47 22.51
N PHE A 197 5.56 -8.59 22.00
CA PHE A 197 4.64 -7.81 22.80
C PHE A 197 3.35 -7.50 22.00
N PRO A 198 2.27 -7.08 22.68
CA PRO A 198 0.94 -7.06 22.09
C PRO A 198 0.79 -6.21 20.83
N GLU A 199 1.38 -5.02 20.77
CA GLU A 199 1.28 -4.12 19.63
C GLU A 199 2.04 -4.68 18.42
N ALA A 200 3.16 -5.39 18.63
CA ALA A 200 3.89 -6.07 17.58
C ALA A 200 3.09 -7.25 17.00
N GLU A 201 2.45 -8.05 17.87
CA GLU A 201 1.56 -9.13 17.47
C GLU A 201 0.35 -8.60 16.69
N MET A 202 -0.26 -7.51 17.15
CA MET A 202 -1.38 -6.87 16.47
C MET A 202 -0.97 -6.34 15.10
N LEU A 203 0.21 -5.73 14.97
CA LEU A 203 0.74 -5.26 13.69
C LEU A 203 0.88 -6.43 12.71
N HIS A 204 1.48 -7.54 13.12
CA HIS A 204 1.63 -8.74 12.30
C HIS A 204 0.28 -9.22 11.73
N TRP A 205 -0.74 -9.35 12.58
CA TRP A 205 -2.05 -9.81 12.13
C TRP A 205 -2.78 -8.81 11.24
N LEU A 206 -2.61 -7.52 11.47
CA LEU A 206 -3.18 -6.47 10.60
C LEU A 206 -2.54 -6.51 9.21
N ASP A 207 -1.23 -6.69 9.13
CA ASP A 207 -0.51 -6.80 7.86
C ASP A 207 -0.94 -8.04 7.07
N VAL A 208 -0.95 -9.22 7.72
CA VAL A 208 -1.44 -10.47 7.11
C VAL A 208 -2.89 -10.34 6.65
N LEU A 209 -3.74 -9.70 7.46
CA LEU A 209 -5.16 -9.51 7.12
C LEU A 209 -5.33 -8.62 5.90
N ASP A 210 -4.67 -7.46 5.88
CA ASP A 210 -4.79 -6.52 4.77
C ASP A 210 -4.27 -7.13 3.47
N ALA A 211 -3.09 -7.75 3.50
CA ALA A 211 -2.51 -8.43 2.34
C ALA A 211 -3.45 -9.49 1.77
N ARG A 212 -4.03 -10.34 2.63
CA ARG A 212 -4.94 -11.41 2.21
C ARG A 212 -6.27 -10.87 1.69
N MET A 213 -6.84 -9.85 2.32
CA MET A 213 -8.12 -9.27 1.87
C MET A 213 -7.97 -8.54 0.54
N ASN A 214 -6.87 -7.80 0.35
CA ASN A 214 -6.56 -7.17 -0.93
C ASN A 214 -6.40 -8.20 -2.05
N GLU A 215 -5.63 -9.28 -1.81
CA GLU A 215 -5.44 -10.35 -2.78
C GLU A 215 -6.77 -11.06 -3.12
N MET A 216 -7.56 -11.43 -2.10
CA MET A 216 -8.86 -12.10 -2.30
C MET A 216 -9.84 -11.21 -3.06
N ASN A 217 -9.89 -9.91 -2.78
CA ASN A 217 -10.72 -8.95 -3.52
C ASN A 217 -10.32 -8.92 -5.01
N GLY A 218 -9.02 -8.85 -5.31
CA GLY A 218 -8.52 -8.91 -6.69
C GLY A 218 -8.88 -10.22 -7.42
N ILE A 219 -8.86 -11.37 -6.72
CA ILE A 219 -9.23 -12.66 -7.29
C ILE A 219 -10.74 -12.74 -7.58
N VAL A 220 -11.57 -12.32 -6.62
CA VAL A 220 -13.03 -12.32 -6.76
C VAL A 220 -13.45 -11.45 -7.94
N ARG A 221 -12.90 -10.24 -8.08
CA ARG A 221 -13.24 -9.30 -9.18
C ARG A 221 -12.99 -9.87 -10.58
N ARG A 222 -12.05 -10.81 -10.76
CA ARG A 222 -11.74 -11.46 -12.06
C ARG A 222 -12.34 -12.85 -12.21
N THR A 223 -13.04 -13.35 -11.19
CA THR A 223 -13.71 -14.66 -11.20
C THR A 223 -15.20 -14.45 -11.48
N PRO A 224 -15.85 -15.20 -12.38
CA PRO A 224 -17.29 -15.09 -12.58
C PRO A 224 -18.07 -15.41 -11.29
N ALA A 225 -19.16 -14.67 -11.04
CA ALA A 225 -20.02 -14.91 -9.89
C ALA A 225 -20.56 -16.37 -9.87
N GLY A 226 -20.60 -16.99 -8.71
CA GLY A 226 -21.00 -18.39 -8.53
C GLY A 226 -19.94 -19.41 -8.94
N ALA A 227 -18.73 -19.00 -9.34
CA ALA A 227 -17.65 -19.88 -9.76
C ALA A 227 -16.45 -19.85 -8.78
N PHE A 228 -15.58 -20.84 -8.91
CA PHE A 228 -14.27 -20.86 -8.26
C PHE A 228 -13.19 -20.32 -9.22
N SER A 229 -12.24 -19.58 -8.66
CA SER A 229 -11.02 -19.20 -9.38
C SER A 229 -10.17 -20.43 -9.75
N GLU A 230 -9.12 -20.24 -10.55
CA GLU A 230 -8.00 -21.16 -10.60
C GLU A 230 -7.33 -21.27 -9.22
N LYS A 231 -6.49 -22.31 -9.02
CA LYS A 231 -5.72 -22.44 -7.77
C LYS A 231 -4.73 -21.27 -7.66
N ILE A 232 -4.84 -20.53 -6.56
CA ILE A 232 -3.96 -19.39 -6.26
C ILE A 232 -2.79 -19.91 -5.45
N TRP A 233 -1.59 -19.74 -5.98
CA TRP A 233 -0.38 -20.26 -5.37
C TRP A 233 -0.12 -19.68 -3.96
N SER A 234 -0.25 -18.37 -3.80
CA SER A 234 -0.03 -17.65 -2.52
C SER A 234 -1.01 -18.03 -1.41
N LEU A 235 -2.22 -18.49 -1.79
CA LEU A 235 -3.25 -18.93 -0.85
C LEU A 235 -3.32 -20.46 -0.72
N ASP A 236 -2.62 -21.20 -1.59
CA ASP A 236 -2.67 -22.66 -1.76
C ASP A 236 -4.10 -23.22 -1.93
N ARG A 237 -5.03 -22.42 -2.46
CA ARG A 237 -6.44 -22.79 -2.64
C ARG A 237 -7.09 -22.02 -3.78
N ARG A 238 -8.30 -22.48 -4.14
CA ARG A 238 -9.21 -21.77 -5.05
C ARG A 238 -10.10 -20.85 -4.21
N VAL A 239 -10.49 -19.71 -4.77
CA VAL A 239 -11.40 -18.74 -4.14
C VAL A 239 -12.74 -18.79 -4.83
N TYR A 240 -13.83 -18.90 -4.06
CA TYR A 240 -15.18 -18.84 -4.57
C TYR A 240 -15.66 -17.40 -4.65
N HIS A 241 -16.33 -17.03 -5.75
CA HIS A 241 -16.97 -15.72 -5.89
C HIS A 241 -18.47 -15.84 -5.54
N PRO A 242 -18.91 -15.45 -4.33
CA PRO A 242 -20.32 -15.45 -3.95
C PRO A 242 -21.13 -14.43 -4.76
N HIS A 243 -22.37 -14.76 -5.10
CA HIS A 243 -23.24 -13.89 -5.90
C HIS A 243 -23.46 -12.50 -5.27
N TYR A 244 -23.55 -12.41 -3.94
CA TYR A 244 -23.77 -11.12 -3.27
C TYR A 244 -22.65 -10.10 -3.50
N LEU A 245 -21.41 -10.55 -3.78
CA LEU A 245 -20.30 -9.66 -4.07
C LEU A 245 -20.39 -9.00 -5.46
N SER A 246 -21.10 -9.64 -6.40
CA SER A 246 -21.33 -9.03 -7.72
C SER A 246 -22.34 -7.87 -7.69
N GLU A 247 -23.12 -7.77 -6.62
CA GLU A 247 -24.08 -6.69 -6.41
C GLU A 247 -23.44 -5.48 -5.72
N MET A 248 -22.22 -5.62 -5.18
CA MET A 248 -21.49 -4.52 -4.56
C MET A 248 -20.93 -3.57 -5.63
N PRO A 249 -20.98 -2.24 -5.38
CA PRO A 249 -20.41 -1.29 -6.31
C PRO A 249 -18.89 -1.54 -6.47
N ALA A 250 -18.38 -1.38 -7.69
CA ALA A 250 -16.97 -1.59 -8.02
C ALA A 250 -16.00 -0.77 -7.15
N ASN A 251 -16.47 0.31 -6.53
CA ASN A 251 -15.75 1.21 -5.64
C ASN A 251 -16.22 1.12 -4.18
N ALA A 252 -16.63 -0.04 -3.70
CA ALA A 252 -17.04 -0.21 -2.29
C ALA A 252 -15.93 0.21 -1.29
N ASP A 253 -14.67 0.21 -1.75
CA ASP A 253 -13.51 0.65 -0.98
C ASP A 253 -13.25 2.17 -1.10
N ALA A 254 -13.90 2.87 -2.05
CA ALA A 254 -13.77 4.32 -2.17
C ALA A 254 -14.71 5.01 -1.16
N PRO A 255 -14.30 6.15 -0.56
CA PRO A 255 -15.20 6.93 0.29
C PRO A 255 -16.45 7.27 -0.51
N ALA A 256 -17.61 7.27 0.16
CA ALA A 256 -18.81 7.87 -0.41
C ALA A 256 -18.43 9.28 -0.88
N ALA A 257 -18.51 9.51 -2.20
CA ALA A 257 -18.26 10.84 -2.73
C ALA A 257 -19.27 11.78 -2.08
N ASP A 258 -18.79 12.86 -1.47
CA ASP A 258 -19.67 13.93 -1.03
C ASP A 258 -20.54 14.31 -2.23
N GLU A 259 -21.86 14.37 -2.06
CA GLU A 259 -22.83 14.59 -3.14
C GLU A 259 -22.54 15.85 -3.98
N GLU A 260 -21.79 16.81 -3.45
CA GLU A 260 -21.34 18.02 -4.16
C GLU A 260 -20.25 17.77 -5.21
N THR A 261 -19.43 16.70 -5.05
CA THR A 261 -18.33 16.38 -6.01
C THR A 261 -18.80 15.48 -7.15
N ALA A 262 -19.88 14.71 -6.93
CA ALA A 262 -20.44 13.79 -7.93
C ALA A 262 -21.06 14.51 -9.15
N GLN A 263 -21.42 15.79 -9.03
CA GLN A 263 -21.98 16.59 -10.14
C GLN A 263 -20.92 17.17 -11.09
N ARG A 264 -19.63 17.07 -10.78
CA ARG A 264 -18.53 17.64 -11.59
C ARG A 264 -17.60 16.62 -12.28
N ALA A 265 -17.73 15.34 -11.98
CA ALA A 265 -16.90 14.33 -12.63
C ALA A 265 -17.46 13.94 -14.00
N PRO A 266 -16.66 13.96 -15.10
CA PRO A 266 -17.10 13.41 -16.38
C PRO A 266 -17.36 11.91 -16.22
N ARG A 267 -18.50 11.42 -16.74
CA ARG A 267 -18.84 9.99 -16.76
C ARG A 267 -17.70 9.21 -17.44
N ARG A 268 -17.12 8.26 -16.72
CA ARG A 268 -16.15 7.33 -17.30
C ARG A 268 -16.81 6.57 -18.46
N PRO A 269 -16.16 6.44 -19.65
CA PRO A 269 -16.60 5.49 -20.65
C PRO A 269 -16.52 4.08 -20.05
N ASP A 270 -17.53 3.23 -20.35
CA ASP A 270 -17.57 1.83 -19.93
C ASP A 270 -16.25 1.13 -20.31
N ALA A 271 -15.42 0.80 -19.34
CA ALA A 271 -14.13 0.16 -19.55
C ALA A 271 -14.27 -1.22 -20.22
N ASP A 272 -15.41 -1.90 -20.03
CA ASP A 272 -15.70 -3.20 -20.65
C ASP A 272 -15.89 -3.14 -22.17
N LYS A 273 -16.23 -1.98 -22.73
CA LYS A 273 -16.34 -1.82 -24.19
C LYS A 273 -15.01 -1.50 -24.89
N ALA A 274 -14.00 -1.04 -24.13
CA ALA A 274 -12.70 -0.68 -24.71
C ALA A 274 -11.80 -1.91 -24.92
N TYR A 275 -12.02 -3.02 -24.22
CA TYR A 275 -11.16 -4.21 -24.29
C TYR A 275 -11.69 -5.35 -25.17
N GLN A 276 -12.95 -5.34 -25.59
CA GLN A 276 -13.50 -6.37 -26.48
C GLN A 276 -13.02 -6.31 -27.94
N GLY A 277 -12.18 -5.35 -28.29
CA GLY A 277 -11.61 -5.19 -29.63
C GLY A 277 -10.10 -5.48 -29.77
N LEU A 278 -9.44 -6.02 -28.72
CA LEU A 278 -7.98 -6.20 -28.68
C LEU A 278 -7.51 -7.64 -28.48
N LEU A 279 -8.37 -8.64 -28.79
CA LEU A 279 -7.98 -10.04 -28.95
C LEU A 279 -8.06 -10.49 -30.38
#